data_6fc38646597676686d591c610a1b52be
#
_entry.id   6fc38646597676686d591c610a1b52be
#
_cell.length_a   1.000
_cell.length_b   1.000
_cell.length_c   1.000
_cell.angle_alpha   90.00
_cell.angle_beta   90.00
_cell.angle_gamma   90.00
#
_symmetry.space_group_name_H-M   'P 1'
#
loop_
_entity.id
_entity.type
_entity.pdbx_description
1 polymer ?
#
loop_
_entity_poly.entity_id
_entity_poly.type
_entity_poly.pdbx_seq_one_letter_code
_entity_poly.pdbx_strand_id
1 'polypeptide(L)'
;MTHSSKTIGISGLAAYIPPYRVWLEDWCNWTDNQWPKIREVVGRSFRVRGPNHSVYTMAANAVIRLIDQYDVDPARVKFLGLGTESSTDNSAGAIIIKGMVDEALIAQGKPPISRSCEVPEFKHACLGGVYGMKGAIRHLALDGAGSQAIVVCADIAEYARGSSGEPTQGAGAVAMLLEEDPQLAVVDLVGSGSASDYRVMDFRKPMLRFCGQDRSETHHVQDFPVFNGKYSTTCYVDETLHALNDLYEKRQLDPGAYLGSLRNVFMHRPYRRMPETGWAVSYLFALSQGDAEARDEVARYCAEAGVDVAAVIEELS
;
A
#
# COMPACT_ATOMS: atom_id res chain seq x y z
N MET A 1 -18.77 31.45 -12.56
CA MET A 1 -17.34 31.16 -12.69
C MET A 1 -17.21 29.66 -12.95
N THR A 2 -16.97 29.29 -14.18
CA THR A 2 -16.72 27.88 -14.55
C THR A 2 -15.35 27.53 -14.00
N HIS A 3 -15.25 26.90 -12.82
CA HIS A 3 -14.05 26.23 -12.41
C HIS A 3 -13.74 25.14 -13.45
N SER A 4 -12.79 25.39 -14.33
CA SER A 4 -12.08 24.31 -14.99
C SER A 4 -11.57 23.42 -13.87
N SER A 5 -12.09 22.20 -13.72
CA SER A 5 -11.62 21.27 -12.71
C SER A 5 -10.20 20.89 -13.07
N LYS A 6 -9.23 21.50 -12.37
CA LYS A 6 -7.82 21.14 -12.52
C LYS A 6 -7.67 19.65 -12.22
N THR A 7 -6.99 18.96 -13.09
CA THR A 7 -6.65 17.56 -12.84
C THR A 7 -5.47 17.50 -11.87
N ILE A 8 -5.54 16.63 -10.87
CA ILE A 8 -4.47 16.43 -9.90
C ILE A 8 -4.11 14.94 -9.87
N GLY A 9 -2.83 14.65 -9.72
CA GLY A 9 -2.41 13.27 -9.70
C GLY A 9 -0.89 13.11 -9.55
N ILE A 10 -0.39 11.99 -10.03
CA ILE A 10 0.99 11.55 -9.87
C ILE A 10 1.81 11.98 -11.09
N SER A 11 2.92 12.70 -10.85
CA SER A 11 3.89 13.10 -11.88
C SER A 11 5.21 12.34 -11.80
N GLY A 12 5.55 11.77 -10.63
CA GLY A 12 6.82 11.11 -10.44
C GLY A 12 6.79 10.05 -9.35
N LEU A 13 7.68 9.06 -9.50
CA LEU A 13 7.88 7.99 -8.53
C LEU A 13 9.37 7.72 -8.36
N ALA A 14 9.83 7.60 -7.13
CA ALA A 14 11.19 7.17 -6.81
C ALA A 14 11.17 6.17 -5.66
N ALA A 15 12.08 5.19 -5.70
CA ALA A 15 12.16 4.16 -4.68
C ALA A 15 13.54 4.09 -4.06
N TYR A 16 13.58 3.75 -2.78
CA TYR A 16 14.77 3.31 -2.09
C TYR A 16 14.59 1.86 -1.65
N ILE A 17 15.44 0.99 -2.17
CA ILE A 17 15.44 -0.43 -1.85
C ILE A 17 16.77 -0.75 -1.16
N PRO A 18 16.76 -1.26 0.10
CA PRO A 18 17.99 -1.65 0.80
C PRO A 18 18.78 -2.70 0.00
N PRO A 19 20.14 -2.67 0.09
CA PRO A 19 20.98 -3.58 -0.69
C PRO A 19 20.91 -5.04 -0.20
N TYR A 20 20.65 -5.25 1.08
CA TYR A 20 20.63 -6.60 1.64
C TYR A 20 19.37 -7.38 1.24
N ARG A 21 19.59 -8.66 0.91
CA ARG A 21 18.53 -9.56 0.43
C ARG A 21 18.66 -10.91 1.12
N VAL A 22 17.52 -11.48 1.49
CA VAL A 22 17.41 -12.88 1.89
C VAL A 22 16.72 -13.64 0.75
N TRP A 23 17.38 -14.68 0.26
CA TRP A 23 16.78 -15.58 -0.70
C TRP A 23 15.84 -16.55 0.02
N LEU A 24 14.63 -16.71 -0.49
CA LEU A 24 13.62 -17.56 0.15
C LEU A 24 13.94 -19.07 0.01
N GLU A 25 14.77 -19.45 -0.95
CA GLU A 25 15.29 -20.81 -1.05
C GLU A 25 16.21 -21.13 0.13
N ASP A 26 17.16 -20.22 0.45
CA ASP A 26 18.03 -20.36 1.62
C ASP A 26 17.23 -20.33 2.92
N TRP A 27 16.24 -19.40 3.00
CA TRP A 27 15.34 -19.32 4.14
C TRP A 27 14.55 -20.64 4.36
N CYS A 28 14.07 -21.27 3.30
CA CYS A 28 13.39 -22.56 3.37
C CYS A 28 14.30 -23.66 3.93
N ASN A 29 15.59 -23.68 3.51
CA ASN A 29 16.57 -24.61 4.03
C ASN A 29 16.86 -24.38 5.53
N TRP A 30 16.83 -23.13 6.00
CA TRP A 30 17.07 -22.80 7.40
C TRP A 30 15.87 -23.09 8.32
N THR A 31 14.67 -23.13 7.76
CA THR A 31 13.40 -23.22 8.51
C THR A 31 12.62 -24.49 8.23
N ASP A 32 13.21 -25.42 7.45
CA ASP A 32 12.56 -26.68 7.04
C ASP A 32 11.22 -26.48 6.31
N ASN A 33 11.16 -25.43 5.48
CA ASN A 33 10.00 -25.11 4.66
C ASN A 33 10.18 -25.61 3.22
N GLN A 34 9.04 -25.86 2.54
CA GLN A 34 9.04 -26.36 1.18
C GLN A 34 9.22 -25.23 0.16
N TRP A 35 10.39 -25.12 -0.44
CA TRP A 35 10.75 -24.12 -1.44
C TRP A 35 9.76 -24.00 -2.61
N PRO A 36 9.30 -25.08 -3.27
CA PRO A 36 8.36 -24.97 -4.37
C PRO A 36 7.08 -24.24 -3.99
N LYS A 37 6.54 -24.49 -2.79
CA LYS A 37 5.34 -23.85 -2.26
C LYS A 37 5.58 -22.37 -1.95
N ILE A 38 6.67 -22.06 -1.27
CA ILE A 38 7.01 -20.66 -0.92
C ILE A 38 7.28 -19.83 -2.18
N ARG A 39 7.99 -20.39 -3.15
CA ARG A 39 8.25 -19.74 -4.44
C ARG A 39 6.96 -19.38 -5.19
N GLU A 40 6.00 -20.30 -5.19
CA GLU A 40 4.74 -20.10 -5.89
C GLU A 40 3.84 -19.07 -5.19
N VAL A 41 3.71 -19.17 -3.86
CA VAL A 41 2.78 -18.35 -3.08
C VAL A 41 3.34 -16.97 -2.78
N VAL A 42 4.59 -16.88 -2.35
CA VAL A 42 5.20 -15.63 -1.87
C VAL A 42 6.09 -14.98 -2.93
N GLY A 43 7.08 -15.72 -3.44
CA GLY A 43 8.05 -15.20 -4.39
C GLY A 43 9.45 -15.77 -4.18
N ARG A 44 10.50 -14.97 -4.46
CA ARG A 44 11.89 -15.46 -4.48
C ARG A 44 12.78 -14.91 -3.37
N SER A 45 12.48 -13.74 -2.86
CA SER A 45 13.34 -13.06 -1.88
C SER A 45 12.62 -11.89 -1.24
N PHE A 46 13.11 -11.46 -0.11
CA PHE A 46 12.75 -10.17 0.50
C PHE A 46 13.99 -9.33 0.82
N ARG A 47 13.77 -8.04 1.00
CA ARG A 47 14.82 -7.09 1.37
C ARG A 47 14.79 -6.84 2.86
N VAL A 48 15.97 -6.70 3.45
CA VAL A 48 16.12 -6.35 4.85
C VAL A 48 16.92 -5.07 5.01
N ARG A 49 16.65 -4.36 6.08
CA ARG A 49 17.40 -3.16 6.43
C ARG A 49 18.85 -3.50 6.77
N GLY A 50 19.76 -2.59 6.47
CA GLY A 50 21.11 -2.62 7.00
C GLY A 50 21.20 -1.93 8.36
N PRO A 51 22.37 -2.00 9.02
CA PRO A 51 22.57 -1.44 10.37
C PRO A 51 22.30 0.08 10.45
N ASN A 52 22.51 0.80 9.36
CA ASN A 52 22.30 2.25 9.29
C ASN A 52 20.98 2.65 8.64
N HIS A 53 20.09 1.69 8.40
CA HIS A 53 18.77 1.97 7.82
C HIS A 53 17.70 2.04 8.91
N SER A 54 16.93 3.10 8.85
CA SER A 54 15.66 3.27 9.56
C SER A 54 14.56 3.59 8.54
N VAL A 55 13.31 3.57 8.96
CA VAL A 55 12.17 4.05 8.15
C VAL A 55 12.48 5.46 7.63
N TYR A 56 13.00 6.33 8.48
CA TYR A 56 13.28 7.72 8.16
C TYR A 56 14.40 7.90 7.13
N THR A 57 15.52 7.18 7.30
CA THR A 57 16.64 7.28 6.35
C THR A 57 16.29 6.72 4.99
N MET A 58 15.50 5.63 4.92
CA MET A 58 15.03 5.09 3.65
C MET A 58 14.04 6.04 2.97
N ALA A 59 13.11 6.61 3.74
CA ALA A 59 12.16 7.59 3.23
C ALA A 59 12.85 8.85 2.71
N ALA A 60 13.79 9.42 3.49
CA ALA A 60 14.56 10.58 3.07
C ALA A 60 15.33 10.34 1.77
N ASN A 61 15.97 9.17 1.64
CA ASN A 61 16.65 8.80 0.39
C ASN A 61 15.70 8.68 -0.80
N ALA A 62 14.48 8.14 -0.61
CA ALA A 62 13.48 8.07 -1.67
C ALA A 62 13.02 9.48 -2.09
N VAL A 63 12.79 10.38 -1.13
CA VAL A 63 12.41 11.78 -1.38
C VAL A 63 13.53 12.54 -2.11
N ILE A 64 14.77 12.41 -1.68
CA ILE A 64 15.92 13.07 -2.34
C ILE A 64 16.04 12.58 -3.78
N ARG A 65 15.94 11.27 -4.01
CA ARG A 65 15.95 10.71 -5.38
C ARG A 65 14.80 11.24 -6.23
N LEU A 66 13.62 11.40 -5.65
CA LEU A 66 12.48 11.99 -6.35
C LEU A 66 12.77 13.42 -6.75
N ILE A 67 13.27 14.23 -5.83
CA ILE A 67 13.64 15.64 -6.08
C ILE A 67 14.69 15.74 -7.19
N ASP A 68 15.73 14.92 -7.12
CA ASP A 68 16.81 14.93 -8.11
C ASP A 68 16.36 14.40 -9.48
N GLN A 69 15.55 13.34 -9.51
CA GLN A 69 15.13 12.68 -10.74
C GLN A 69 14.13 13.51 -11.55
N TYR A 70 13.27 14.27 -10.87
CA TYR A 70 12.20 15.05 -11.49
C TYR A 70 12.42 16.55 -11.43
N ASP A 71 13.62 16.99 -11.02
CA ASP A 71 14.01 18.41 -10.87
C ASP A 71 12.97 19.22 -10.08
N VAL A 72 12.50 18.61 -8.98
CA VAL A 72 11.49 19.23 -8.10
C VAL A 72 12.07 20.45 -7.41
N ASP A 73 11.39 21.60 -7.51
CA ASP A 73 11.73 22.79 -6.71
C ASP A 73 11.30 22.60 -5.25
N PRO A 74 12.24 22.45 -4.29
CA PRO A 74 11.89 22.24 -2.90
C PRO A 74 11.06 23.37 -2.29
N ALA A 75 11.17 24.60 -2.80
CA ALA A 75 10.39 25.73 -2.32
C ALA A 75 8.89 25.62 -2.66
N ARG A 76 8.56 24.86 -3.72
CA ARG A 76 7.18 24.58 -4.13
C ARG A 76 6.53 23.43 -3.36
N VAL A 77 7.31 22.61 -2.66
CA VAL A 77 6.77 21.51 -1.85
C VAL A 77 6.09 22.06 -0.60
N LYS A 78 4.76 21.95 -0.54
CA LYS A 78 3.93 22.46 0.56
C LYS A 78 3.25 21.34 1.37
N PHE A 79 3.41 20.11 0.95
CA PHE A 79 2.90 18.94 1.66
C PHE A 79 3.90 17.79 1.52
N LEU A 80 4.37 17.24 2.64
CA LEU A 80 5.21 16.05 2.72
C LEU A 80 4.55 15.06 3.67
N GLY A 81 3.79 14.11 3.12
CA GLY A 81 3.09 13.08 3.90
C GLY A 81 3.89 11.81 4.04
N LEU A 82 3.87 11.20 5.22
CA LEU A 82 4.42 9.87 5.47
C LEU A 82 3.30 8.85 5.68
N GLY A 83 3.33 7.73 4.92
CA GLY A 83 2.54 6.53 5.18
C GLY A 83 3.45 5.43 5.71
N THR A 84 3.18 4.91 6.91
CA THR A 84 4.01 3.89 7.56
C THR A 84 3.22 3.10 8.60
N GLU A 85 3.64 1.87 8.89
CA GLU A 85 3.18 1.08 10.04
C GLU A 85 4.31 0.78 11.04
N SER A 86 5.55 1.03 10.66
CA SER A 86 6.75 0.57 11.39
C SER A 86 7.61 1.70 11.97
N SER A 87 7.16 2.97 11.88
CA SER A 87 7.81 4.05 12.62
C SER A 87 7.58 3.92 14.12
N THR A 88 8.59 4.21 14.91
CA THR A 88 8.60 4.03 16.37
C THR A 88 8.41 5.35 17.14
N ASP A 89 8.25 6.45 16.42
CA ASP A 89 8.01 7.75 17.00
C ASP A 89 6.52 8.02 17.27
N ASN A 90 6.23 9.15 17.87
CA ASN A 90 4.87 9.56 18.20
C ASN A 90 4.26 10.45 17.09
N SER A 91 4.25 9.94 15.84
CA SER A 91 3.78 10.65 14.66
C SER A 91 4.62 11.86 14.27
N ALA A 92 5.93 11.78 14.54
CA ALA A 92 6.92 12.80 14.19
C ALA A 92 7.77 12.39 12.95
N GLY A 93 7.49 11.24 12.34
CA GLY A 93 8.31 10.68 11.26
C GLY A 93 8.40 11.59 10.04
N ALA A 94 7.30 12.20 9.64
CA ALA A 94 7.28 13.10 8.47
C ALA A 94 8.17 14.35 8.68
N ILE A 95 8.17 14.95 9.87
CA ILE A 95 9.04 16.10 10.16
C ILE A 95 10.51 15.68 10.30
N ILE A 96 10.79 14.48 10.83
CA ILE A 96 12.13 13.90 10.87
C ILE A 96 12.67 13.73 9.45
N ILE A 97 11.87 13.14 8.56
CA ILE A 97 12.23 12.96 7.14
C ILE A 97 12.48 14.31 6.48
N LYS A 98 11.61 15.30 6.69
CA LYS A 98 11.82 16.64 6.16
C LYS A 98 13.15 17.21 6.61
N GLY A 99 13.49 17.11 7.90
CA GLY A 99 14.78 17.58 8.44
C GLY A 99 15.98 16.91 7.76
N MET A 100 15.94 15.58 7.60
CA MET A 100 17.00 14.84 6.90
C MET A 100 17.13 15.25 5.43
N VAL A 101 16.01 15.49 4.74
CA VAL A 101 16.01 15.96 3.35
C VAL A 101 16.55 17.38 3.26
N ASP A 102 16.15 18.27 4.16
CA ASP A 102 16.62 19.66 4.20
C ASP A 102 18.14 19.72 4.41
N GLU A 103 18.68 18.95 5.35
CA GLU A 103 20.13 18.86 5.58
C GLU A 103 20.88 18.37 4.34
N ALA A 104 20.36 17.33 3.67
CA ALA A 104 20.96 16.80 2.46
C ALA A 104 20.91 17.81 1.29
N LEU A 105 19.80 18.51 1.10
CA LEU A 105 19.66 19.55 0.08
C LEU A 105 20.62 20.71 0.33
N ILE A 106 20.73 21.19 1.57
CA ILE A 106 21.66 22.25 1.95
C ILE A 106 23.11 21.82 1.69
N ALA A 107 23.47 20.58 2.03
CA ALA A 107 24.81 20.02 1.75
C ALA A 107 25.14 19.96 0.26
N GLN A 108 24.11 19.86 -0.60
CA GLN A 108 24.22 19.90 -2.07
C GLN A 108 24.16 21.35 -2.63
N GLY A 109 24.06 22.36 -1.78
CA GLY A 109 23.90 23.76 -2.21
C GLY A 109 22.51 24.10 -2.75
N LYS A 110 21.52 23.27 -2.47
CA LYS A 110 20.12 23.48 -2.86
C LYS A 110 19.31 24.10 -1.73
N PRO A 111 18.22 24.82 -2.02
CA PRO A 111 17.33 25.33 -0.98
C PRO A 111 16.62 24.16 -0.25
N PRO A 112 16.32 24.31 1.05
CA PRO A 112 15.51 23.33 1.77
C PRO A 112 14.05 23.38 1.33
N ILE A 113 13.29 22.35 1.69
CA ILE A 113 11.83 22.32 1.53
C ILE A 113 11.21 23.50 2.28
N SER A 114 10.17 24.09 1.70
CA SER A 114 9.46 25.23 2.27
C SER A 114 9.19 25.09 3.78
N ARG A 115 9.36 26.16 4.55
CA ARG A 115 9.00 26.18 5.97
C ARG A 115 7.50 26.09 6.23
N SER A 116 6.68 26.49 5.27
CA SER A 116 5.23 26.35 5.32
C SER A 116 4.73 25.00 4.77
N CYS A 117 5.61 24.01 4.63
CA CYS A 117 5.24 22.65 4.23
C CYS A 117 4.52 21.95 5.39
N GLU A 118 3.32 21.42 5.13
CA GLU A 118 2.63 20.52 6.04
C GLU A 118 3.30 19.15 6.04
N VAL A 119 3.39 18.51 7.22
CA VAL A 119 4.12 17.26 7.41
C VAL A 119 3.28 16.20 8.14
N PRO A 120 2.12 15.80 7.60
CA PRO A 120 1.27 14.80 8.25
C PRO A 120 1.85 13.40 8.17
N GLU A 121 1.52 12.56 9.16
CA GLU A 121 1.85 11.15 9.19
C GLU A 121 0.58 10.30 9.32
N PHE A 122 0.49 9.27 8.48
CA PHE A 122 -0.62 8.33 8.42
C PHE A 122 -0.15 6.96 8.86
N LYS A 123 -0.34 6.65 10.15
CA LYS A 123 -0.11 5.31 10.72
C LYS A 123 -1.33 4.42 10.50
N HIS A 124 -1.54 3.99 9.27
CA HIS A 124 -2.68 3.19 8.88
C HIS A 124 -2.25 1.94 8.08
N ALA A 125 -1.26 1.24 8.59
CA ALA A 125 -0.69 0.06 7.96
C ALA A 125 -0.50 0.26 6.43
N CYS A 126 -0.87 -0.72 5.63
CA CYS A 126 -0.73 -0.71 4.17
C CYS A 126 -1.52 0.42 3.46
N LEU A 127 -2.50 1.05 4.13
CA LEU A 127 -3.28 2.17 3.59
C LEU A 127 -2.70 3.54 3.92
N GLY A 128 -1.64 3.64 4.73
CA GLY A 128 -1.04 4.92 5.10
C GLY A 128 -0.67 5.80 3.90
N GLY A 129 -0.07 5.20 2.88
CA GLY A 129 0.26 5.91 1.63
C GLY A 129 -0.96 6.32 0.81
N VAL A 130 -2.03 5.54 0.81
CA VAL A 130 -3.28 5.89 0.12
C VAL A 130 -3.94 7.07 0.82
N TYR A 131 -4.01 7.08 2.15
CA TYR A 131 -4.52 8.23 2.90
C TYR A 131 -3.62 9.46 2.74
N GLY A 132 -2.31 9.29 2.71
CA GLY A 132 -1.36 10.35 2.40
C GLY A 132 -1.62 10.98 1.02
N MET A 133 -1.79 10.14 0.00
CA MET A 133 -2.14 10.58 -1.36
C MET A 133 -3.49 11.31 -1.40
N LYS A 134 -4.52 10.77 -0.75
CA LYS A 134 -5.84 11.44 -0.64
C LYS A 134 -5.73 12.78 0.08
N GLY A 135 -4.91 12.88 1.12
CA GLY A 135 -4.61 14.12 1.83
C GLY A 135 -3.92 15.14 0.94
N ALA A 136 -2.86 14.74 0.25
CA ALA A 136 -2.11 15.58 -0.68
C ALA A 136 -2.97 16.13 -1.83
N ILE A 137 -3.83 15.28 -2.44
CA ILE A 137 -4.74 15.71 -3.51
C ILE A 137 -5.75 16.73 -3.00
N ARG A 138 -6.31 16.55 -1.79
CA ARG A 138 -7.22 17.53 -1.18
C ARG A 138 -6.52 18.84 -0.88
N HIS A 139 -5.28 18.81 -0.37
CA HIS A 139 -4.46 19.99 -0.17
C HIS A 139 -4.24 20.75 -1.49
N LEU A 140 -3.79 20.07 -2.54
CA LEU A 140 -3.57 20.66 -3.86
C LEU A 140 -4.87 21.21 -4.49
N ALA A 141 -6.00 20.58 -4.24
CA ALA A 141 -7.30 21.03 -4.75
C ALA A 141 -7.86 22.27 -4.03
N LEU A 142 -7.40 22.56 -2.83
CA LEU A 142 -7.93 23.61 -1.97
C LEU A 142 -6.86 24.69 -1.67
N ASP A 143 -6.23 24.59 -0.52
CA ASP A 143 -5.34 25.61 0.05
C ASP A 143 -3.90 25.54 -0.45
N GLY A 144 -3.49 24.43 -1.06
CA GLY A 144 -2.19 24.22 -1.71
C GLY A 144 -2.18 24.39 -3.22
N ALA A 145 -3.20 25.03 -3.82
CA ALA A 145 -3.29 25.18 -5.27
C ALA A 145 -2.02 25.82 -5.88
N GLY A 146 -1.51 25.21 -6.97
CA GLY A 146 -0.28 25.66 -7.64
C GLY A 146 1.02 25.24 -6.96
N SER A 147 0.95 24.53 -5.83
CA SER A 147 2.11 23.94 -5.15
C SER A 147 2.37 22.49 -5.61
N GLN A 148 3.38 21.86 -5.01
CA GLN A 148 3.66 20.43 -5.18
C GLN A 148 3.54 19.72 -3.82
N ALA A 149 3.17 18.43 -3.88
CA ALA A 149 3.09 17.56 -2.72
C ALA A 149 3.97 16.32 -2.92
N ILE A 150 4.61 15.86 -1.86
CA ILE A 150 5.32 14.60 -1.85
C ILE A 150 4.65 13.68 -0.81
N VAL A 151 4.37 12.45 -1.20
CA VAL A 151 3.94 11.40 -0.27
C VAL A 151 4.96 10.28 -0.33
N VAL A 152 5.52 9.93 0.82
CA VAL A 152 6.45 8.82 0.95
C VAL A 152 5.85 7.70 1.80
N CYS A 153 5.93 6.48 1.28
CA CYS A 153 5.60 5.26 2.02
C CYS A 153 6.92 4.60 2.39
N ALA A 154 7.12 4.27 3.66
CA ALA A 154 8.36 3.63 4.09
C ALA A 154 8.10 2.69 5.25
N ASP A 155 8.59 1.45 5.13
CA ASP A 155 8.43 0.44 6.16
C ASP A 155 9.63 -0.47 6.32
N ILE A 156 9.73 -1.02 7.53
CA ILE A 156 10.55 -2.15 7.91
C ILE A 156 9.60 -3.18 8.50
N ALA A 157 9.02 -4.02 7.64
CA ALA A 157 8.12 -5.08 8.06
C ALA A 157 8.93 -6.28 8.50
N GLU A 158 8.83 -6.63 9.78
CA GLU A 158 9.50 -7.78 10.40
C GLU A 158 8.45 -8.69 11.05
N TYR A 159 8.64 -10.00 10.91
CA TYR A 159 7.81 -11.04 11.52
C TYR A 159 8.65 -11.93 12.43
N ALA A 160 7.97 -12.67 13.32
CA ALA A 160 8.64 -13.65 14.15
C ALA A 160 9.36 -14.70 13.28
N ARG A 161 10.57 -15.06 13.68
CA ARG A 161 11.39 -16.08 13.00
C ARG A 161 10.63 -17.39 12.90
N GLY A 162 10.65 -18.00 11.72
CA GLY A 162 9.95 -19.27 11.43
C GLY A 162 8.44 -19.15 11.32
N SER A 163 7.84 -17.96 11.50
CA SER A 163 6.41 -17.77 11.31
C SER A 163 6.01 -17.80 9.84
N SER A 164 4.74 -18.08 9.57
CA SER A 164 4.17 -18.06 8.21
C SER A 164 4.24 -16.67 7.56
N GLY A 165 4.37 -15.61 8.34
CA GLY A 165 4.53 -14.23 7.86
C GLY A 165 5.95 -13.88 7.45
N GLU A 166 6.98 -14.52 8.03
CA GLU A 166 8.39 -14.14 7.80
C GLU A 166 8.80 -14.08 6.32
N PRO A 167 8.40 -15.00 5.44
CA PRO A 167 8.77 -14.90 4.01
C PRO A 167 8.15 -13.73 3.27
N THR A 168 7.15 -13.06 3.85
CA THR A 168 6.50 -11.87 3.28
C THR A 168 7.06 -10.56 3.81
N GLN A 169 8.00 -10.61 4.75
CA GLN A 169 8.62 -9.40 5.30
C GLN A 169 9.44 -8.62 4.28
N GLY A 170 9.81 -7.39 4.62
CA GLY A 170 10.60 -6.55 3.74
C GLY A 170 10.92 -5.18 4.30
N ALA A 171 11.79 -4.46 3.60
CA ALA A 171 12.12 -3.08 3.90
C ALA A 171 12.27 -2.27 2.62
N GLY A 172 11.82 -1.02 2.64
CA GLY A 172 11.93 -0.11 1.51
C GLY A 172 11.16 1.19 1.71
N ALA A 173 11.33 2.09 0.75
CA ALA A 173 10.56 3.32 0.67
C ALA A 173 10.21 3.66 -0.78
N VAL A 174 9.04 4.26 -0.99
CA VAL A 174 8.59 4.80 -2.27
C VAL A 174 8.08 6.22 -2.05
N ALA A 175 8.60 7.18 -2.80
CA ALA A 175 8.13 8.55 -2.81
C ALA A 175 7.35 8.83 -4.10
N MET A 176 6.25 9.58 -3.98
CA MET A 176 5.37 10.02 -5.07
C MET A 176 5.35 11.54 -5.13
N LEU A 177 5.55 12.11 -6.30
CA LEU A 177 5.29 13.52 -6.60
C LEU A 177 3.85 13.67 -7.06
N LEU A 178 3.10 14.56 -6.40
CA LEU A 178 1.74 14.91 -6.78
C LEU A 178 1.66 16.42 -7.08
N GLU A 179 0.95 16.74 -8.16
CA GLU A 179 0.77 18.13 -8.59
C GLU A 179 -0.46 18.29 -9.50
N GLU A 180 -0.76 19.53 -9.85
CA GLU A 180 -1.72 19.85 -10.91
C GLU A 180 -1.13 19.49 -12.28
N ASP A 181 -1.99 19.06 -13.22
CA ASP A 181 -1.63 18.62 -14.57
C ASP A 181 -0.57 17.50 -14.60
N PRO A 182 -0.86 16.36 -13.93
CA PRO A 182 0.12 15.32 -13.66
C PRO A 182 0.61 14.60 -14.91
N GLN A 183 1.87 14.14 -14.90
CA GLN A 183 2.53 13.53 -16.05
C GLN A 183 2.30 12.01 -16.16
N LEU A 184 2.01 11.30 -15.07
CA LEU A 184 1.88 9.84 -15.05
C LEU A 184 0.44 9.37 -14.95
N ALA A 185 -0.32 9.92 -14.02
CA ALA A 185 -1.69 9.50 -13.77
C ALA A 185 -2.52 10.58 -13.08
N VAL A 186 -3.70 10.84 -13.58
CA VAL A 186 -4.75 11.61 -12.87
C VAL A 186 -5.40 10.71 -11.82
N VAL A 187 -5.64 11.24 -10.63
CA VAL A 187 -6.35 10.53 -9.57
C VAL A 187 -7.73 11.13 -9.35
N ASP A 188 -8.76 10.37 -9.66
CA ASP A 188 -10.15 10.78 -9.41
C ASP A 188 -10.58 10.31 -8.00
N LEU A 189 -10.62 11.25 -7.05
CA LEU A 189 -11.09 10.97 -5.69
C LEU A 189 -12.61 11.02 -5.54
N VAL A 190 -13.28 11.80 -6.37
CA VAL A 190 -14.74 12.04 -6.23
C VAL A 190 -15.50 10.73 -6.47
N GLY A 191 -15.07 9.97 -7.46
CA GLY A 191 -15.67 8.69 -7.79
C GLY A 191 -15.00 7.47 -7.15
N SER A 192 -14.13 7.65 -6.15
CA SER A 192 -13.47 6.51 -5.51
C SER A 192 -14.40 5.77 -4.55
N GLY A 193 -14.39 4.44 -4.61
CA GLY A 193 -15.05 3.57 -3.63
C GLY A 193 -14.21 3.39 -2.37
N SER A 194 -14.86 3.09 -1.25
CA SER A 194 -14.20 2.78 0.01
C SER A 194 -15.05 1.85 0.86
N ALA A 195 -14.39 0.98 1.62
CA ALA A 195 -15.02 0.13 2.61
C ALA A 195 -14.22 0.16 3.91
N SER A 196 -14.86 -0.08 5.02
CA SER A 196 -14.20 -0.27 6.31
C SER A 196 -15.06 -1.13 7.22
N ASP A 197 -14.44 -2.17 7.76
CA ASP A 197 -15.11 -3.10 8.66
C ASP A 197 -14.19 -3.48 9.83
N TYR A 198 -14.79 -3.76 10.98
CA TYR A 198 -14.05 -4.20 12.15
C TYR A 198 -13.84 -5.71 12.10
N ARG A 199 -12.63 -6.14 11.77
CA ARG A 199 -12.22 -7.55 11.63
C ARG A 199 -11.25 -7.94 12.74
N VAL A 200 -11.77 -8.24 13.94
CA VAL A 200 -10.99 -8.48 15.16
C VAL A 200 -9.93 -9.58 15.04
N MET A 201 -10.11 -10.55 14.16
CA MET A 201 -9.22 -11.70 13.98
C MET A 201 -8.29 -11.57 12.78
N ASP A 202 -8.36 -10.45 12.06
CA ASP A 202 -7.49 -10.19 10.92
C ASP A 202 -6.07 -9.78 11.37
N PHE A 203 -5.25 -9.35 10.40
CA PHE A 203 -3.89 -8.88 10.63
C PHE A 203 -3.86 -7.87 11.78
N ARG A 204 -3.03 -8.14 12.80
CA ARG A 204 -2.91 -7.31 13.99
C ARG A 204 -1.50 -7.33 14.54
N LYS A 205 -1.13 -6.27 15.22
CA LYS A 205 0.05 -6.22 16.09
C LYS A 205 -0.40 -6.40 17.53
N PRO A 206 0.01 -7.46 18.23
CA PRO A 206 -0.26 -7.60 19.65
C PRO A 206 0.36 -6.43 20.41
N MET A 207 -0.38 -5.84 21.34
CA MET A 207 0.18 -4.80 22.20
C MET A 207 1.20 -5.42 23.16
N LEU A 208 2.35 -4.76 23.34
CA LEU A 208 3.30 -5.06 24.41
C LEU A 208 2.58 -4.98 25.75
N ARG A 209 2.39 -6.12 26.38
CA ARG A 209 1.96 -6.16 27.78
C ARG A 209 3.17 -6.52 28.60
N PHE A 210 3.46 -5.72 29.61
CA PHE A 210 4.40 -6.07 30.64
C PHE A 210 3.77 -7.22 31.43
N CYS A 211 4.02 -8.45 31.02
CA CYS A 211 3.62 -9.63 31.74
C CYS A 211 4.79 -10.01 32.67
N GLY A 212 4.72 -9.63 33.93
CA GLY A 212 5.63 -10.10 34.94
C GLY A 212 6.23 -8.98 35.83
N GLN A 213 6.38 -9.28 37.09
CA GLN A 213 6.98 -8.38 38.08
C GLN A 213 8.52 -8.46 38.10
N ASP A 214 9.10 -9.39 37.37
CA ASP A 214 10.55 -9.57 37.34
C ASP A 214 11.17 -8.75 36.19
N ARG A 215 11.78 -7.64 36.58
CA ARG A 215 12.51 -6.74 35.63
C ARG A 215 13.89 -7.30 35.24
N SER A 216 14.32 -8.45 35.80
CA SER A 216 15.61 -9.06 35.47
C SER A 216 15.62 -9.83 34.17
N GLU A 217 14.46 -10.28 33.69
CA GLU A 217 14.30 -10.89 32.39
C GLU A 217 13.84 -9.83 31.40
N THR A 218 14.77 -9.21 30.70
CA THR A 218 14.49 -8.41 29.50
C THR A 218 14.03 -9.34 28.38
N HIS A 219 12.87 -9.92 28.51
CA HIS A 219 12.16 -10.45 27.37
C HIS A 219 11.78 -9.25 26.51
N HIS A 220 12.58 -8.96 25.52
CA HIS A 220 12.18 -8.12 24.42
C HIS A 220 11.04 -8.84 23.70
N VAL A 221 9.82 -8.68 24.20
CA VAL A 221 8.63 -9.09 23.46
C VAL A 221 8.56 -8.18 22.26
N GLN A 222 9.12 -8.65 21.16
CA GLN A 222 8.98 -7.94 19.89
C GLN A 222 7.52 -8.05 19.46
N ASP A 223 6.90 -6.90 19.24
CA ASP A 223 5.52 -6.79 18.82
C ASP A 223 5.42 -7.12 17.30
N PHE A 224 5.60 -8.41 16.99
CA PHE A 224 5.49 -8.87 15.61
C PHE A 224 4.03 -8.94 15.18
N PRO A 225 3.73 -8.58 13.91
CA PRO A 225 2.40 -8.73 13.35
C PRO A 225 1.97 -10.20 13.33
N VAL A 226 0.69 -10.43 13.59
CA VAL A 226 0.06 -11.74 13.47
C VAL A 226 -0.83 -11.76 12.24
N PHE A 227 -0.55 -12.69 11.33
CA PHE A 227 -1.33 -12.94 10.13
C PHE A 227 -2.19 -14.18 10.33
N ASN A 228 -3.49 -14.09 10.07
CA ASN A 228 -4.46 -15.16 10.32
C ASN A 228 -4.83 -15.93 9.04
N GLY A 229 -3.86 -16.24 8.21
CA GLY A 229 -3.98 -17.20 7.10
C GLY A 229 -5.23 -16.99 6.23
N LYS A 230 -6.10 -17.99 6.19
CA LYS A 230 -7.31 -18.00 5.36
C LYS A 230 -8.27 -16.86 5.71
N TYR A 231 -8.43 -16.55 7.01
CA TYR A 231 -9.32 -15.47 7.45
C TYR A 231 -8.88 -14.10 6.89
N SER A 232 -7.58 -13.78 6.96
CA SER A 232 -7.06 -12.52 6.39
C SER A 232 -7.23 -12.44 4.87
N THR A 233 -7.15 -13.58 4.17
CA THR A 233 -7.41 -13.64 2.72
C THR A 233 -8.88 -13.36 2.43
N THR A 234 -9.80 -13.95 3.21
CA THR A 234 -11.24 -13.68 3.07
C THR A 234 -11.55 -12.21 3.32
N CYS A 235 -11.02 -11.60 4.40
CA CYS A 235 -11.18 -10.17 4.65
C CYS A 235 -10.70 -9.30 3.49
N TYR A 236 -9.57 -9.64 2.87
CA TYR A 236 -9.06 -8.92 1.70
C TYR A 236 -10.05 -8.94 0.53
N VAL A 237 -10.64 -10.10 0.23
CA VAL A 237 -11.62 -10.26 -0.85
C VAL A 237 -12.89 -9.49 -0.54
N ASP A 238 -13.46 -9.69 0.65
CA ASP A 238 -14.72 -9.06 1.08
C ASP A 238 -14.63 -7.53 1.01
N GLU A 239 -13.57 -6.94 1.61
CA GLU A 239 -13.40 -5.49 1.62
C GLU A 239 -13.11 -4.91 0.22
N THR A 240 -12.48 -5.71 -0.66
CA THR A 240 -12.32 -5.32 -2.06
C THR A 240 -13.68 -5.26 -2.77
N LEU A 241 -14.54 -6.25 -2.57
CA LEU A 241 -15.90 -6.27 -3.12
C LEU A 241 -16.75 -5.11 -2.58
N HIS A 242 -16.73 -4.88 -1.26
CA HIS A 242 -17.46 -3.76 -0.66
C HIS A 242 -17.01 -2.40 -1.21
N ALA A 243 -15.70 -2.19 -1.36
CA ALA A 243 -15.18 -0.95 -1.94
C ALA A 243 -15.53 -0.80 -3.43
N LEU A 244 -15.56 -1.88 -4.21
CA LEU A 244 -16.01 -1.87 -5.59
C LEU A 244 -17.50 -1.57 -5.68
N ASN A 245 -18.34 -2.16 -4.83
CA ASN A 245 -19.77 -1.88 -4.79
C ASN A 245 -20.05 -0.39 -4.47
N ASP A 246 -19.36 0.17 -3.47
CA ASP A 246 -19.45 1.61 -3.18
C ASP A 246 -19.05 2.48 -4.39
N LEU A 247 -18.02 2.04 -5.17
CA LEU A 247 -17.65 2.69 -6.42
C LEU A 247 -18.77 2.60 -7.48
N TYR A 248 -19.34 1.40 -7.68
CA TYR A 248 -20.39 1.18 -8.68
C TYR A 248 -21.64 2.01 -8.37
N GLU A 249 -22.07 2.03 -7.11
CA GLU A 249 -23.20 2.82 -6.66
C GLU A 249 -22.97 4.32 -6.86
N LYS A 250 -21.84 4.85 -6.39
CA LYS A 250 -21.51 6.28 -6.51
C LYS A 250 -21.45 6.77 -7.94
N ARG A 251 -20.97 5.93 -8.84
CA ARG A 251 -20.77 6.29 -10.24
C ARG A 251 -21.86 5.77 -11.17
N GLN A 252 -22.83 5.03 -10.64
CA GLN A 252 -23.91 4.39 -11.39
C GLN A 252 -23.34 3.54 -12.55
N LEU A 253 -22.36 2.69 -12.25
CA LEU A 253 -21.66 1.84 -13.21
C LEU A 253 -22.30 0.45 -13.25
N ASP A 254 -22.34 -0.13 -14.44
CA ASP A 254 -22.49 -1.57 -14.58
C ASP A 254 -21.16 -2.24 -14.19
N PRO A 255 -21.16 -3.18 -13.22
CA PRO A 255 -19.94 -3.79 -12.71
C PRO A 255 -19.12 -4.53 -13.78
N GLY A 256 -19.80 -5.34 -14.63
CA GLY A 256 -19.17 -6.13 -15.67
C GLY A 256 -18.53 -5.25 -16.75
N ALA A 257 -19.29 -4.30 -17.27
CA ALA A 257 -18.81 -3.34 -18.26
C ALA A 257 -17.64 -2.50 -17.73
N TYR A 258 -17.71 -2.06 -16.46
CA TYR A 258 -16.63 -1.30 -15.85
C TYR A 258 -15.35 -2.11 -15.74
N LEU A 259 -15.38 -3.31 -15.13
CA LEU A 259 -14.19 -4.14 -14.98
C LEU A 259 -13.62 -4.57 -16.34
N GLY A 260 -14.46 -4.88 -17.32
CA GLY A 260 -14.06 -5.20 -18.68
C GLY A 260 -13.40 -4.03 -19.44
N SER A 261 -13.68 -2.78 -19.04
CA SER A 261 -13.08 -1.58 -19.65
C SER A 261 -11.69 -1.24 -19.12
N LEU A 262 -11.26 -1.85 -18.01
CA LEU A 262 -9.99 -1.53 -17.38
C LEU A 262 -8.81 -2.07 -18.20
N ARG A 263 -7.85 -1.20 -18.48
CA ARG A 263 -6.61 -1.59 -19.17
C ARG A 263 -5.54 -2.12 -18.23
N ASN A 264 -5.49 -1.59 -17.01
CA ASN A 264 -4.51 -1.95 -16.01
C ASN A 264 -5.16 -1.92 -14.63
N VAL A 265 -4.75 -2.85 -13.77
CA VAL A 265 -5.20 -2.95 -12.39
C VAL A 265 -3.97 -2.97 -11.48
N PHE A 266 -3.95 -2.09 -10.47
CA PHE A 266 -2.92 -2.04 -9.45
C PHE A 266 -3.55 -2.38 -8.12
N MET A 267 -3.07 -3.44 -7.49
CA MET A 267 -3.62 -3.93 -6.23
C MET A 267 -2.53 -4.02 -5.16
N HIS A 268 -2.93 -3.82 -3.92
CA HIS A 268 -2.08 -4.13 -2.77
C HIS A 268 -1.71 -5.62 -2.78
N ARG A 269 -0.43 -5.92 -2.59
CA ARG A 269 0.12 -7.26 -2.70
C ARG A 269 0.83 -7.70 -1.42
N PRO A 270 0.12 -8.21 -0.41
CA PRO A 270 0.74 -8.80 0.78
C PRO A 270 1.61 -10.03 0.42
N TYR A 271 1.13 -10.89 -0.47
CA TYR A 271 1.86 -11.96 -1.11
C TYR A 271 1.32 -12.20 -2.54
N ARG A 272 2.05 -12.98 -3.34
CA ARG A 272 1.80 -13.05 -4.79
C ARG A 272 0.36 -13.39 -5.18
N ARG A 273 -0.23 -14.42 -4.56
CA ARG A 273 -1.56 -14.92 -4.96
C ARG A 273 -2.74 -14.10 -4.45
N MET A 274 -2.57 -13.30 -3.39
CA MET A 274 -3.69 -12.57 -2.80
C MET A 274 -4.39 -11.62 -3.78
N PRO A 275 -3.70 -10.72 -4.50
CA PRO A 275 -4.36 -9.87 -5.49
C PRO A 275 -4.91 -10.64 -6.68
N GLU A 276 -4.27 -11.73 -7.10
CA GLU A 276 -4.78 -12.61 -8.17
C GLU A 276 -6.14 -13.20 -7.78
N THR A 277 -6.27 -13.70 -6.55
CA THR A 277 -7.54 -14.21 -6.01
C THR A 277 -8.57 -13.09 -5.86
N GLY A 278 -8.18 -11.97 -5.25
CA GLY A 278 -9.08 -10.82 -5.07
C GLY A 278 -9.62 -10.30 -6.39
N TRP A 279 -8.79 -10.20 -7.41
CA TRP A 279 -9.23 -9.79 -8.75
C TRP A 279 -10.16 -10.81 -9.40
N ALA A 280 -9.81 -12.10 -9.37
CA ALA A 280 -10.63 -13.16 -9.98
C ALA A 280 -12.03 -13.22 -9.34
N VAL A 281 -12.12 -13.18 -8.02
CA VAL A 281 -13.42 -13.16 -7.32
C VAL A 281 -14.20 -11.90 -7.65
N SER A 282 -13.55 -10.72 -7.65
CA SER A 282 -14.23 -9.46 -8.01
C SER A 282 -14.77 -9.47 -9.44
N TYR A 283 -14.03 -10.07 -10.37
CA TYR A 283 -14.46 -10.18 -11.75
C TYR A 283 -15.64 -11.14 -11.91
N LEU A 284 -15.57 -12.33 -11.30
CA LEU A 284 -16.68 -13.30 -11.31
C LEU A 284 -17.94 -12.74 -10.65
N PHE A 285 -17.78 -12.02 -9.53
CA PHE A 285 -18.90 -11.33 -8.86
C PHE A 285 -19.52 -10.29 -9.78
N ALA A 286 -18.72 -9.47 -10.45
CA ALA A 286 -19.24 -8.47 -11.38
C ALA A 286 -19.98 -9.10 -12.56
N LEU A 287 -19.47 -10.20 -13.13
CA LEU A 287 -20.16 -10.94 -14.19
C LEU A 287 -21.47 -11.56 -13.71
N SER A 288 -21.52 -12.09 -12.47
CA SER A 288 -22.74 -12.68 -11.91
C SER A 288 -23.90 -11.67 -11.76
N GLN A 289 -23.56 -10.41 -11.57
CA GLN A 289 -24.53 -9.29 -11.48
C GLN A 289 -24.88 -8.68 -12.86
N GLY A 290 -24.18 -9.08 -13.91
CA GLY A 290 -24.33 -8.55 -15.25
C GLY A 290 -25.53 -9.10 -16.03
N ASP A 291 -25.57 -8.80 -17.32
CA ASP A 291 -26.58 -9.28 -18.26
C ASP A 291 -26.45 -10.78 -18.61
N ALA A 292 -27.20 -11.26 -19.59
CA ALA A 292 -27.18 -12.64 -20.01
C ALA A 292 -25.81 -13.07 -20.58
N GLU A 293 -25.14 -12.19 -21.32
CA GLU A 293 -23.84 -12.47 -21.92
C GLU A 293 -22.74 -12.63 -20.82
N ALA A 294 -22.76 -11.76 -19.82
CA ALA A 294 -21.87 -11.85 -18.65
C ALA A 294 -22.08 -13.15 -17.86
N ARG A 295 -23.34 -13.56 -17.66
CA ARG A 295 -23.65 -14.83 -16.98
C ARG A 295 -23.24 -16.05 -17.80
N ASP A 296 -23.36 -16.00 -19.12
CA ASP A 296 -22.87 -17.06 -20.03
C ASP A 296 -21.34 -17.17 -19.93
N GLU A 297 -20.63 -16.07 -19.72
CA GLU A 297 -19.20 -16.08 -19.46
C GLU A 297 -18.85 -16.79 -18.15
N VAL A 298 -19.58 -16.54 -17.06
CA VAL A 298 -19.44 -17.30 -15.80
C VAL A 298 -19.67 -18.78 -16.03
N ALA A 299 -20.74 -19.14 -16.77
CA ALA A 299 -21.05 -20.52 -17.07
C ALA A 299 -19.91 -21.21 -17.85
N ARG A 300 -19.28 -20.50 -18.78
CA ARG A 300 -18.11 -21.00 -19.50
C ARG A 300 -16.93 -21.27 -18.59
N TYR A 301 -16.60 -20.34 -17.67
CA TYR A 301 -15.52 -20.56 -16.70
C TYR A 301 -15.80 -21.73 -15.76
N CYS A 302 -17.04 -21.87 -15.31
CA CYS A 302 -17.45 -23.00 -14.48
C CYS A 302 -17.30 -24.34 -15.23
N ALA A 303 -17.70 -24.39 -16.50
CA ALA A 303 -17.55 -25.58 -17.35
C ALA A 303 -16.07 -25.94 -17.56
N GLU A 304 -15.21 -24.98 -17.83
CA GLU A 304 -13.75 -25.17 -17.96
C GLU A 304 -13.12 -25.69 -16.67
N ALA A 305 -13.60 -25.21 -15.52
CA ALA A 305 -13.14 -25.62 -14.19
C ALA A 305 -13.77 -26.94 -13.70
N GLY A 306 -14.82 -27.44 -14.36
CA GLY A 306 -15.56 -28.62 -13.93
C GLY A 306 -16.35 -28.42 -12.63
N VAL A 307 -16.87 -27.21 -12.41
CA VAL A 307 -17.66 -26.83 -11.23
C VAL A 307 -19.10 -26.49 -11.62
N ASP A 308 -20.02 -26.66 -10.68
CA ASP A 308 -21.44 -26.34 -10.92
C ASP A 308 -21.69 -24.82 -10.87
N VAL A 309 -22.31 -24.30 -11.93
CA VAL A 309 -22.64 -22.86 -12.08
C VAL A 309 -23.56 -22.37 -10.98
N ALA A 310 -24.59 -23.18 -10.61
CA ALA A 310 -25.56 -22.77 -9.61
C ALA A 310 -24.90 -22.61 -8.22
N ALA A 311 -24.00 -23.55 -7.86
CA ALA A 311 -23.25 -23.47 -6.63
C ALA A 311 -22.31 -22.26 -6.59
N VAL A 312 -21.66 -21.91 -7.70
CA VAL A 312 -20.79 -20.72 -7.78
C VAL A 312 -21.60 -19.44 -7.66
N ILE A 313 -22.74 -19.33 -8.33
CA ILE A 313 -23.61 -18.14 -8.22
C ILE A 313 -24.20 -18.00 -6.81
N GLU A 314 -24.59 -19.09 -6.16
CA GLU A 314 -25.06 -19.07 -4.77
C GLU A 314 -23.97 -18.58 -3.80
N GLU A 315 -22.72 -18.99 -4.00
CA GLU A 315 -21.60 -18.54 -3.16
C GLU A 315 -21.19 -17.08 -3.42
N LEU A 316 -21.51 -16.53 -4.60
CA LEU A 316 -21.27 -15.14 -4.96
C LEU A 316 -22.43 -14.19 -4.58
N SER A 317 -23.58 -14.71 -4.16
CA SER A 317 -24.79 -13.96 -3.80
C SER A 317 -24.82 -13.60 -2.31
#